data_8221b9c66e1fd571faff6cc9a7a635e3
#
_entry.id   8221b9c66e1fd571faff6cc9a7a635e3
#
_cell.length_a   1.000
_cell.length_b   1.000
_cell.length_c   1.000
_cell.angle_alpha   90.00
_cell.angle_beta   90.00
_cell.angle_gamma   90.00
#
_symmetry.space_group_name_H-M   'P 1'
#
loop_
_entity.id
_entity.type
_entity.pdbx_description
1 polymer ?
#
loop_
_entity_poly.entity_id
_entity_poly.type
_entity_poly.pdbx_seq_one_letter_code
_entity_poly.pdbx_strand_id
1 'polypeptide(L)'
;VMQEEHYKKIGETCGIQIKYAKHETNQWNGIFSSDSEYLSLINLAKVKQITPQEQFNLNEHLTWIDGYKLNAISTEINNYKKTYGLIDFNDMVEKFLFEGNSPKLKVIFVDEAQDLSLIQWAMLKKLIDDSNKYNEDTLDVWIAGDDDQAIFGWAGADVDSFIKWPGQEIPLTKSRRVPIDIQTKALDVISRVGINRIQKDYLPKEERGEIIERFKLTDVITDMEKGDWLILTRTNSLLKPILPILKRHGLFFQTSQGNSIGKSLYEDIGYWNQMREGKEIPEIQKQRVEEKMNELDLTLPWQKAFTKVSPTQIDYMEAMINNGEDLSQEPRIKVSTIHGAKGGEATNVVLFLNQTTNTMAGAKKSLEKQDEEYRVWYVGVTRSAKNLYLIKANNKSKEFKI
;
A
#
# COMPACT_ATOMS: atom_id res chain seq x y z
N VAL A 1 23.40 -7.33 -0.43
CA VAL A 1 22.41 -6.24 -0.34
C VAL A 1 22.19 -5.87 1.11
N MET A 2 22.02 -4.58 1.39
CA MET A 2 21.67 -4.10 2.73
C MET A 2 20.39 -4.78 3.24
N GLN A 3 20.40 -5.18 4.51
CA GLN A 3 19.28 -5.82 5.21
C GLN A 3 18.93 -5.01 6.46
N GLU A 4 17.79 -5.29 7.07
CA GLU A 4 17.30 -4.64 8.29
C GLU A 4 18.34 -4.63 9.41
N GLU A 5 19.02 -5.75 9.63
CA GLU A 5 20.04 -5.92 10.67
C GLU A 5 21.24 -4.97 10.48
N HIS A 6 21.62 -4.67 9.23
CA HIS A 6 22.72 -3.74 8.93
C HIS A 6 22.34 -2.31 9.35
N TYR A 7 21.11 -1.87 9.04
CA TYR A 7 20.64 -0.56 9.46
C TYR A 7 20.48 -0.45 10.98
N LYS A 8 20.09 -1.53 11.67
CA LYS A 8 20.05 -1.56 13.14
C LYS A 8 21.44 -1.33 13.75
N LYS A 9 22.47 -2.03 13.25
CA LYS A 9 23.86 -1.83 13.70
C LYS A 9 24.33 -0.40 13.49
N ILE A 10 24.04 0.18 12.32
CA ILE A 10 24.36 1.57 12.02
C ILE A 10 23.62 2.51 13.00
N GLY A 11 22.35 2.23 13.26
CA GLY A 11 21.56 2.98 14.22
C GLY A 11 22.14 2.97 15.61
N GLU A 12 22.57 1.81 16.10
CA GLU A 12 23.27 1.66 17.39
C GLU A 12 24.53 2.51 17.45
N THR A 13 25.37 2.48 16.40
CA THR A 13 26.58 3.29 16.28
C THR A 13 26.28 4.78 16.32
N CYS A 14 25.20 5.22 15.65
CA CYS A 14 24.80 6.62 15.56
C CYS A 14 23.91 7.09 16.73
N GLY A 15 23.61 6.24 17.70
CA GLY A 15 22.74 6.56 18.83
C GLY A 15 21.31 6.86 18.42
N ILE A 16 20.76 6.12 17.43
CA ILE A 16 19.36 6.17 17.00
C ILE A 16 18.74 4.77 17.07
N GLN A 17 17.49 4.71 17.51
CA GLN A 17 16.72 3.46 17.40
C GLN A 17 16.11 3.39 16.00
N ILE A 18 16.42 2.29 15.30
CA ILE A 18 15.81 1.97 14.01
C ILE A 18 14.87 0.79 14.24
N LYS A 19 13.57 1.05 14.17
CA LYS A 19 12.54 0.01 14.17
C LYS A 19 12.00 -0.12 12.77
N TYR A 20 11.99 -1.33 12.26
CA TYR A 20 11.29 -1.62 11.01
C TYR A 20 9.85 -1.98 11.34
N ALA A 21 8.92 -1.34 10.68
CA ALA A 21 7.54 -1.79 10.70
C ALA A 21 7.50 -3.17 10.02
N LYS A 22 7.31 -4.23 10.80
CA LYS A 22 7.39 -5.63 10.37
C LYS A 22 6.53 -5.98 9.15
N HIS A 23 5.63 -5.11 8.69
CA HIS A 23 4.57 -5.47 7.74
C HIS A 23 4.07 -4.33 6.85
N GLU A 24 4.83 -3.29 6.64
CA GLU A 24 4.49 -2.38 5.54
C GLU A 24 5.47 -2.62 4.41
N THR A 25 5.15 -3.61 3.58
CA THR A 25 5.79 -3.79 2.28
C THR A 25 5.33 -2.70 1.33
N ASN A 26 5.64 -1.45 1.66
CA ASN A 26 5.75 -0.42 0.66
C ASN A 26 7.11 -0.64 -0.06
N GLN A 27 7.20 -1.78 -0.75
CA GLN A 27 8.33 -2.10 -1.63
C GLN A 27 8.38 -1.22 -2.88
N TRP A 28 7.53 -0.21 -2.93
CA TRP A 28 7.53 0.77 -4.00
C TRP A 28 8.74 1.68 -3.82
N ASN A 29 9.63 1.64 -4.78
CA ASN A 29 10.83 2.47 -4.92
C ASN A 29 12.03 2.12 -4.02
N GLY A 30 12.15 0.92 -3.47
CA GLY A 30 13.33 0.52 -2.69
C GLY A 30 13.52 1.30 -1.38
N ILE A 31 12.49 2.00 -0.92
CA ILE A 31 12.48 2.70 0.35
C ILE A 31 11.98 1.72 1.42
N PHE A 32 12.87 1.34 2.33
CA PHE A 32 12.46 0.64 3.52
C PHE A 32 11.64 1.59 4.40
N SER A 33 10.41 1.22 4.75
CA SER A 33 9.69 1.93 5.78
C SER A 33 10.40 1.68 7.12
N SER A 34 11.07 2.71 7.63
CA SER A 34 11.62 2.67 8.98
C SER A 34 10.90 3.73 9.82
N ASP A 35 10.78 3.47 11.14
CA ASP A 35 10.32 4.49 12.09
C ASP A 35 11.32 5.65 12.22
N SER A 36 12.47 5.54 11.59
CA SER A 36 13.49 6.56 11.62
C SER A 36 13.29 7.57 10.51
N GLU A 37 12.87 8.77 10.88
CA GLU A 37 12.76 9.91 9.96
C GLU A 37 14.10 10.28 9.31
N TYR A 38 15.23 10.03 10.01
CA TYR A 38 16.57 10.19 9.45
C TYR A 38 16.78 9.31 8.21
N LEU A 39 16.46 8.01 8.31
CA LEU A 39 16.58 7.10 7.16
C LEU A 39 15.63 7.47 6.03
N SER A 40 14.41 7.86 6.38
CA SER A 40 13.42 8.32 5.38
C SER A 40 13.91 9.53 4.60
N LEU A 41 14.52 10.53 5.28
CA LEU A 41 15.09 11.70 4.63
C LEU A 41 16.30 11.36 3.77
N ILE A 42 17.21 10.48 4.25
CA ILE A 42 18.38 10.04 3.47
C ILE A 42 17.94 9.30 2.20
N ASN A 43 16.99 8.38 2.32
CA ASN A 43 16.46 7.66 1.16
C ASN A 43 15.73 8.60 0.18
N LEU A 44 14.94 9.53 0.70
CA LEU A 44 14.21 10.50 -0.12
C LEU A 44 15.18 11.43 -0.87
N ALA A 45 16.25 11.89 -0.21
CA ALA A 45 17.33 12.64 -0.85
C ALA A 45 17.92 11.88 -2.04
N LYS A 46 18.20 10.60 -1.84
CA LYS A 46 18.79 9.73 -2.85
C LYS A 46 17.89 9.53 -4.07
N VAL A 47 16.61 9.21 -3.88
CA VAL A 47 15.67 9.03 -5.00
C VAL A 47 15.36 10.33 -5.75
N LYS A 48 15.52 11.49 -5.08
CA LYS A 48 15.41 12.81 -5.67
C LYS A 48 16.72 13.33 -6.28
N GLN A 49 17.82 12.59 -6.14
CA GLN A 49 19.16 12.97 -6.60
C GLN A 49 19.64 14.31 -6.01
N ILE A 50 19.34 14.53 -4.73
CA ILE A 50 19.81 15.70 -3.95
C ILE A 50 20.57 15.22 -2.71
N THR A 51 21.27 16.12 -2.04
CA THR A 51 21.98 15.80 -0.80
C THR A 51 21.02 15.64 0.38
N PRO A 52 21.38 14.87 1.43
CA PRO A 52 20.58 14.80 2.66
C PRO A 52 20.36 16.17 3.29
N GLN A 53 21.33 17.11 3.16
CA GLN A 53 21.19 18.47 3.67
C GLN A 53 20.15 19.28 2.89
N GLU A 54 20.13 19.19 1.56
CA GLU A 54 19.09 19.82 0.73
C GLU A 54 17.71 19.26 1.04
N GLN A 55 17.60 17.93 1.21
CA GLN A 55 16.32 17.31 1.60
C GLN A 55 15.88 17.75 3.00
N PHE A 56 16.82 17.94 3.93
CA PHE A 56 16.54 18.48 5.27
C PHE A 56 15.99 19.92 5.18
N ASN A 57 16.61 20.76 4.39
CA ASN A 57 16.18 22.16 4.19
C ASN A 57 14.76 22.23 3.59
N LEU A 58 14.39 21.31 2.72
CA LEU A 58 13.02 21.20 2.19
C LEU A 58 11.99 20.74 3.26
N ASN A 59 12.47 20.27 4.41
CA ASN A 59 11.65 19.75 5.51
C ASN A 59 11.88 20.52 6.83
N GLU A 60 12.09 21.82 6.78
CA GLU A 60 12.33 22.69 7.97
C GLU A 60 11.29 22.54 9.09
N HIS A 61 10.09 22.04 8.77
CA HIS A 61 9.07 21.76 9.77
C HIS A 61 9.38 20.57 10.69
N LEU A 62 10.38 19.74 10.34
CA LEU A 62 10.86 18.64 11.18
C LEU A 62 11.87 19.17 12.22
N THR A 63 11.40 20.02 13.11
CA THR A 63 12.24 20.74 14.10
C THR A 63 12.96 19.83 15.09
N TRP A 64 12.58 18.54 15.15
CA TRP A 64 13.23 17.52 15.98
C TRP A 64 14.35 16.76 15.24
N ILE A 65 14.55 17.01 13.94
CA ILE A 65 15.67 16.45 13.18
C ILE A 65 16.87 17.37 13.28
N ASP A 66 18.00 16.79 13.67
CA ASP A 66 19.28 17.48 13.68
C ASP A 66 20.00 17.23 12.34
N GLY A 67 20.27 18.30 11.58
CA GLY A 67 20.94 18.23 10.29
C GLY A 67 22.37 17.70 10.36
N TYR A 68 23.11 17.98 11.43
CA TYR A 68 24.46 17.41 11.66
C TYR A 68 24.37 15.89 11.86
N LYS A 69 23.43 15.46 12.68
CA LYS A 69 23.18 14.03 12.93
C LYS A 69 22.71 13.32 11.66
N LEU A 70 21.86 13.96 10.84
CA LEU A 70 21.42 13.42 9.55
C LEU A 70 22.62 13.14 8.63
N ASN A 71 23.52 14.10 8.50
CA ASN A 71 24.71 13.96 7.67
C ASN A 71 25.69 12.88 8.23
N ALA A 72 25.84 12.81 9.54
CA ALA A 72 26.66 11.79 10.19
C ALA A 72 26.11 10.38 9.93
N ILE A 73 24.79 10.18 10.05
CA ILE A 73 24.13 8.89 9.75
C ILE A 73 24.29 8.52 8.27
N SER A 74 24.10 9.48 7.37
CA SER A 74 24.28 9.26 5.93
C SER A 74 25.72 8.82 5.61
N THR A 75 26.69 9.49 6.22
CA THR A 75 28.12 9.14 6.08
C THR A 75 28.40 7.74 6.60
N GLU A 76 27.89 7.39 7.77
CA GLU A 76 28.10 6.07 8.37
C GLU A 76 27.45 4.96 7.52
N ILE A 77 26.26 5.17 6.96
CA ILE A 77 25.62 4.24 6.01
C ILE A 77 26.57 3.99 4.82
N ASN A 78 27.12 5.02 4.24
CA ASN A 78 28.02 4.92 3.10
C ASN A 78 29.33 4.22 3.45
N ASN A 79 29.92 4.53 4.61
CA ASN A 79 31.12 3.86 5.12
C ASN A 79 30.87 2.38 5.38
N TYR A 80 29.74 2.05 6.01
CA TYR A 80 29.36 0.66 6.27
C TYR A 80 29.20 -0.13 4.97
N LYS A 81 28.47 0.43 3.99
CA LYS A 81 28.33 -0.16 2.66
C LYS A 81 29.68 -0.42 2.00
N LYS A 82 30.57 0.56 2.02
CA LYS A 82 31.91 0.47 1.44
C LYS A 82 32.76 -0.60 2.14
N THR A 83 32.74 -0.63 3.47
CA THR A 83 33.53 -1.56 4.28
C THR A 83 33.12 -3.02 4.06
N TYR A 84 31.82 -3.28 3.96
CA TYR A 84 31.28 -4.64 3.82
C TYR A 84 30.91 -5.02 2.38
N GLY A 85 31.20 -4.18 1.39
CA GLY A 85 30.83 -4.43 -0.01
C GLY A 85 29.32 -4.54 -0.24
N LEU A 86 28.52 -3.81 0.53
CA LEU A 86 27.06 -3.86 0.48
C LEU A 86 26.49 -2.70 -0.36
N ILE A 87 25.32 -2.95 -0.96
CA ILE A 87 24.56 -1.96 -1.72
C ILE A 87 23.08 -2.07 -1.33
N ASP A 88 22.33 -0.96 -1.39
CA ASP A 88 20.88 -0.99 -1.35
C ASP A 88 20.29 -0.92 -2.77
N PHE A 89 18.96 -0.94 -2.88
CA PHE A 89 18.28 -0.90 -4.19
C PHE A 89 18.56 0.41 -4.95
N ASN A 90 18.64 1.53 -4.26
CA ASN A 90 18.96 2.81 -4.89
C ASN A 90 20.41 2.85 -5.38
N ASP A 91 21.36 2.23 -4.63
CA ASP A 91 22.74 2.08 -5.09
C ASP A 91 22.85 1.25 -6.38
N MET A 92 21.95 0.27 -6.58
CA MET A 92 21.92 -0.50 -7.83
C MET A 92 21.58 0.38 -9.02
N VAL A 93 20.59 1.27 -8.85
CA VAL A 93 20.19 2.22 -9.88
C VAL A 93 21.32 3.25 -10.12
N GLU A 94 21.90 3.81 -9.05
CA GLU A 94 23.04 4.73 -9.17
C GLU A 94 24.23 4.08 -9.88
N LYS A 95 24.61 2.86 -9.54
CA LYS A 95 25.68 2.14 -10.22
C LYS A 95 25.38 1.95 -11.70
N PHE A 96 24.14 1.59 -12.03
CA PHE A 96 23.75 1.51 -13.44
C PHE A 96 23.91 2.85 -14.14
N LEU A 97 23.53 3.96 -13.51
CA LEU A 97 23.68 5.30 -14.09
C LEU A 97 25.13 5.65 -14.40
N PHE A 98 26.07 5.31 -13.53
CA PHE A 98 27.48 5.70 -13.65
C PHE A 98 28.35 4.69 -14.40
N GLU A 99 28.12 3.39 -14.18
CA GLU A 99 29.00 2.31 -14.64
C GLU A 99 28.31 1.33 -15.59
N GLY A 100 26.96 1.30 -15.60
CA GLY A 100 26.19 0.34 -16.35
C GLY A 100 26.08 0.68 -17.84
N ASN A 101 25.85 -0.35 -18.64
CA ASN A 101 25.52 -0.23 -20.05
C ASN A 101 24.11 -0.78 -20.30
N SER A 102 23.34 -0.08 -21.11
CA SER A 102 22.02 -0.59 -21.52
C SER A 102 22.18 -1.78 -22.48
N PRO A 103 21.31 -2.78 -22.40
CA PRO A 103 21.15 -3.72 -23.50
C PRO A 103 20.66 -2.98 -24.76
N LYS A 104 20.87 -3.59 -25.92
CA LYS A 104 20.31 -3.06 -27.18
C LYS A 104 18.81 -3.30 -27.21
N LEU A 105 18.04 -2.25 -26.92
CA LEU A 105 16.59 -2.30 -26.90
C LEU A 105 16.01 -1.71 -28.17
N LYS A 106 14.99 -2.32 -28.74
CA LYS A 106 14.22 -1.79 -29.87
C LYS A 106 12.93 -1.12 -29.42
N VAL A 107 12.37 -1.57 -28.29
CA VAL A 107 11.15 -1.03 -27.71
C VAL A 107 11.28 -0.98 -26.19
N ILE A 108 10.81 0.10 -25.59
CA ILE A 108 10.69 0.25 -24.12
C ILE A 108 9.22 0.55 -23.82
N PHE A 109 8.63 -0.23 -22.91
CA PHE A 109 7.33 0.07 -22.30
C PHE A 109 7.53 0.41 -20.84
N VAL A 110 7.00 1.56 -20.43
CA VAL A 110 6.98 2.03 -19.04
C VAL A 110 5.53 2.16 -18.60
N ASP A 111 5.14 1.39 -17.60
CA ASP A 111 3.80 1.45 -17.02
C ASP A 111 3.83 2.17 -15.67
N GLU A 112 2.70 2.77 -15.26
CA GLU A 112 2.56 3.58 -14.03
C GLU A 112 3.64 4.68 -13.90
N ALA A 113 4.00 5.31 -15.01
CA ALA A 113 5.15 6.22 -15.09
C ALA A 113 5.02 7.45 -14.17
N GLN A 114 3.80 7.87 -13.78
CA GLN A 114 3.57 8.94 -12.81
C GLN A 114 4.13 8.64 -11.42
N ASP A 115 4.49 7.37 -11.14
CA ASP A 115 5.05 6.95 -9.85
C ASP A 115 6.59 6.86 -9.86
N LEU A 116 7.23 7.11 -10.99
CA LEU A 116 8.69 7.06 -11.09
C LEU A 116 9.34 8.22 -10.32
N SER A 117 10.36 7.92 -9.55
CA SER A 117 11.23 8.91 -8.91
C SER A 117 12.23 9.49 -9.89
N LEU A 118 12.88 10.63 -9.53
CA LEU A 118 13.86 11.27 -10.39
C LEU A 118 15.02 10.35 -10.78
N ILE A 119 15.50 9.52 -9.86
CA ILE A 119 16.56 8.55 -10.17
C ILE A 119 16.09 7.48 -11.17
N GLN A 120 14.82 7.06 -11.12
CA GLN A 120 14.24 6.11 -12.09
C GLN A 120 14.02 6.78 -13.45
N TRP A 121 13.62 8.04 -13.48
CA TRP A 121 13.57 8.83 -14.71
C TRP A 121 14.96 9.00 -15.35
N ALA A 122 15.99 9.23 -14.54
CA ALA A 122 17.38 9.28 -15.02
C ALA A 122 17.81 7.93 -15.60
N MET A 123 17.44 6.81 -14.93
CA MET A 123 17.70 5.46 -15.45
C MET A 123 17.02 5.22 -16.79
N LEU A 124 15.75 5.61 -16.95
CA LEU A 124 15.03 5.50 -18.22
C LEU A 124 15.71 6.30 -19.32
N LYS A 125 16.10 7.54 -19.04
CA LYS A 125 16.84 8.38 -20.02
C LYS A 125 18.14 7.72 -20.45
N LYS A 126 18.93 7.17 -19.51
CA LYS A 126 20.16 6.45 -19.84
C LYS A 126 19.89 5.20 -20.69
N LEU A 127 18.84 4.42 -20.39
CA LEU A 127 18.45 3.27 -21.21
C LEU A 127 18.14 3.68 -22.66
N ILE A 128 17.44 4.80 -22.83
CA ILE A 128 17.11 5.36 -24.15
C ILE A 128 18.38 5.83 -24.88
N ASP A 129 19.19 6.64 -24.21
CA ASP A 129 20.40 7.23 -24.79
C ASP A 129 21.41 6.16 -25.21
N ASP A 130 21.64 5.16 -24.35
CA ASP A 130 22.57 4.07 -24.66
C ASP A 130 22.04 3.18 -25.78
N SER A 131 20.73 2.88 -25.78
CA SER A 131 20.12 2.07 -26.85
C SER A 131 20.19 2.77 -28.20
N ASN A 132 19.98 4.07 -28.27
CA ASN A 132 20.07 4.85 -29.49
C ASN A 132 21.51 4.93 -30.05
N LYS A 133 22.54 4.81 -29.20
CA LYS A 133 23.95 4.75 -29.66
C LYS A 133 24.28 3.46 -30.42
N TYR A 134 23.55 2.38 -30.12
CA TYR A 134 23.86 1.04 -30.64
C TYR A 134 22.87 0.52 -31.68
N ASN A 135 21.76 1.22 -31.90
CA ASN A 135 20.74 0.82 -32.87
C ASN A 135 20.88 1.63 -34.16
N GLU A 136 20.83 0.93 -35.31
CA GLU A 136 20.63 1.54 -36.63
C GLU A 136 19.16 1.98 -36.83
N ASP A 137 18.23 1.31 -36.12
CA ASP A 137 16.80 1.59 -36.09
C ASP A 137 16.45 2.54 -34.93
N THR A 138 15.39 3.32 -35.07
CA THR A 138 14.86 4.17 -34.02
C THR A 138 14.29 3.32 -32.88
N LEU A 139 14.62 3.68 -31.64
CA LEU A 139 14.03 3.07 -30.44
C LEU A 139 12.61 3.61 -30.22
N ASP A 140 11.64 2.71 -30.14
CA ASP A 140 10.28 3.07 -29.75
C ASP A 140 10.14 3.10 -28.24
N VAL A 141 9.64 4.20 -27.69
CA VAL A 141 9.41 4.37 -26.24
C VAL A 141 7.95 4.66 -26.00
N TRP A 142 7.31 3.79 -25.23
CA TRP A 142 5.91 3.90 -24.85
C TRP A 142 5.81 4.11 -23.33
N ILE A 143 5.21 5.22 -22.93
CA ILE A 143 5.04 5.58 -21.52
C ILE A 143 3.56 5.66 -21.21
N ALA A 144 3.10 4.79 -20.31
CA ALA A 144 1.74 4.77 -19.82
C ALA A 144 1.67 5.27 -18.38
N GLY A 145 0.63 6.01 -18.04
CA GLY A 145 0.41 6.51 -16.70
C GLY A 145 -0.82 7.39 -16.59
N ASP A 146 -1.16 7.75 -15.37
CA ASP A 146 -2.26 8.65 -15.05
C ASP A 146 -1.84 9.61 -13.93
N ASP A 147 -1.59 10.88 -14.27
CA ASP A 147 -1.19 11.90 -13.29
C ASP A 147 -2.25 12.16 -12.21
N ASP A 148 -3.54 11.87 -12.48
CA ASP A 148 -4.60 11.92 -11.49
C ASP A 148 -4.46 10.81 -10.43
N GLN A 149 -3.67 9.77 -10.70
CA GLN A 149 -3.32 8.70 -9.75
C GLN A 149 -1.91 8.83 -9.16
N ALA A 150 -1.23 9.96 -9.33
CA ALA A 150 0.08 10.25 -8.76
C ALA A 150 -0.02 10.54 -7.25
N ILE A 151 0.07 9.52 -6.42
CA ILE A 151 -0.10 9.60 -4.96
C ILE A 151 1.15 9.23 -4.17
N PHE A 152 2.28 8.96 -4.82
CA PHE A 152 3.54 8.57 -4.18
C PHE A 152 4.60 9.67 -4.14
N GLY A 153 4.20 10.95 -4.25
CA GLY A 153 5.11 12.10 -4.11
C GLY A 153 5.84 12.11 -2.75
N TRP A 154 5.21 11.60 -1.68
CA TRP A 154 5.85 11.41 -0.38
C TRP A 154 7.00 10.39 -0.41
N ALA A 155 6.99 9.45 -1.35
CA ALA A 155 8.05 8.45 -1.58
C ALA A 155 9.07 8.89 -2.64
N GLY A 156 8.94 10.11 -3.16
CA GLY A 156 9.88 10.68 -4.13
C GLY A 156 9.47 10.52 -5.59
N ALA A 157 8.24 10.07 -5.87
CA ALA A 157 7.71 10.08 -7.22
C ALA A 157 7.65 11.51 -7.77
N ASP A 158 7.98 11.66 -9.05
CA ASP A 158 8.03 12.93 -9.75
C ASP A 158 7.06 12.94 -10.93
N VAL A 159 5.85 13.38 -10.66
CA VAL A 159 4.78 13.45 -11.66
C VAL A 159 5.07 14.49 -12.75
N ASP A 160 5.88 15.48 -12.46
CA ASP A 160 6.27 16.52 -13.41
C ASP A 160 7.04 15.97 -14.60
N SER A 161 7.95 15.02 -14.34
CA SER A 161 8.68 14.34 -15.41
C SER A 161 7.76 13.53 -16.32
N PHE A 162 6.67 12.95 -15.77
CA PHE A 162 5.65 12.28 -16.57
C PHE A 162 4.86 13.27 -17.43
N ILE A 163 4.32 14.32 -16.82
CA ILE A 163 3.50 15.34 -17.51
C ILE A 163 4.28 16.05 -18.62
N LYS A 164 5.57 16.31 -18.38
CA LYS A 164 6.45 17.03 -19.32
C LYS A 164 7.19 16.13 -20.30
N TRP A 165 6.88 14.81 -20.30
CA TRP A 165 7.56 13.88 -21.20
C TRP A 165 7.26 14.23 -22.67
N PRO A 166 8.28 14.34 -23.52
CA PRO A 166 8.08 14.69 -24.92
C PRO A 166 7.50 13.51 -25.70
N GLY A 167 6.61 13.78 -26.63
CA GLY A 167 6.05 12.76 -27.53
C GLY A 167 4.61 13.01 -27.94
N GLN A 168 4.04 12.07 -28.65
CA GLN A 168 2.64 12.10 -29.03
C GLN A 168 1.80 11.54 -27.87
N GLU A 169 0.82 12.30 -27.43
CA GLU A 169 -0.13 11.85 -26.42
C GLU A 169 -1.27 11.04 -27.06
N ILE A 170 -1.59 9.90 -26.45
CA ILE A 170 -2.71 9.04 -26.85
C ILE A 170 -3.59 8.83 -25.61
N PRO A 171 -4.66 9.64 -25.44
CA PRO A 171 -5.50 9.54 -24.26
C PRO A 171 -6.39 8.29 -24.30
N LEU A 172 -6.36 7.51 -23.21
CA LEU A 172 -7.27 6.39 -22.97
C LEU A 172 -8.44 6.91 -22.11
N THR A 173 -9.45 7.49 -22.73
CA THR A 173 -10.49 8.23 -22.02
C THR A 173 -11.60 7.35 -21.45
N LYS A 174 -11.89 6.17 -22.02
CA LYS A 174 -13.00 5.31 -21.58
C LYS A 174 -12.61 4.42 -20.40
N SER A 175 -13.22 4.67 -19.24
CA SER A 175 -13.09 3.76 -18.08
C SER A 175 -13.89 2.47 -18.33
N ARG A 176 -13.28 1.33 -18.04
CA ARG A 176 -13.95 0.03 -18.03
C ARG A 176 -14.38 -0.40 -16.62
N ARG A 177 -13.96 0.35 -15.61
CA ARG A 177 -14.20 0.06 -14.20
C ARG A 177 -15.28 0.97 -13.60
N VAL A 178 -15.09 2.28 -13.70
CA VAL A 178 -15.82 3.26 -12.91
C VAL A 178 -17.18 3.60 -13.56
N PRO A 179 -18.29 3.34 -12.86
CA PRO A 179 -19.64 3.68 -13.33
C PRO A 179 -19.90 5.19 -13.36
N ILE A 180 -20.96 5.61 -14.06
CA ILE A 180 -21.31 7.02 -14.31
C ILE A 180 -21.38 7.84 -13.02
N ASP A 181 -22.17 7.39 -12.03
CA ASP A 181 -22.41 8.19 -10.81
C ASP A 181 -21.14 8.33 -9.95
N ILE A 182 -20.33 7.26 -9.88
CA ILE A 182 -19.06 7.26 -9.17
C ILE A 182 -18.02 8.10 -9.90
N GLN A 183 -17.98 8.04 -11.25
CA GLN A 183 -17.10 8.86 -12.07
C GLN A 183 -17.38 10.35 -11.87
N THR A 184 -18.67 10.74 -11.86
CA THR A 184 -19.08 12.12 -11.60
C THR A 184 -18.53 12.61 -10.26
N LYS A 185 -18.65 11.77 -9.22
CA LYS A 185 -18.12 12.08 -7.90
C LYS A 185 -16.60 12.17 -7.86
N ALA A 186 -15.93 11.28 -8.58
CA ALA A 186 -14.48 11.30 -8.73
C ALA A 186 -13.99 12.57 -9.44
N LEU A 187 -14.71 13.00 -10.48
CA LEU A 187 -14.40 14.24 -11.20
C LEU A 187 -14.57 15.48 -10.32
N ASP A 188 -15.57 15.52 -9.44
CA ASP A 188 -15.72 16.60 -8.46
C ASP A 188 -14.50 16.73 -7.54
N VAL A 189 -13.89 15.59 -7.16
CA VAL A 189 -12.68 15.58 -6.33
C VAL A 189 -11.46 16.05 -7.11
N ILE A 190 -11.21 15.44 -8.28
CA ILE A 190 -9.98 15.67 -9.03
C ILE A 190 -9.95 17.04 -9.72
N SER A 191 -11.11 17.64 -10.00
CA SER A 191 -11.20 19.00 -10.55
C SER A 191 -10.63 20.08 -9.61
N ARG A 192 -10.42 19.76 -8.33
CA ARG A 192 -9.83 20.66 -7.33
C ARG A 192 -8.32 20.72 -7.41
N VAL A 193 -7.68 19.83 -8.15
CA VAL A 193 -6.24 19.88 -8.42
C VAL A 193 -5.93 21.15 -9.21
N GLY A 194 -5.09 22.00 -8.62
CA GLY A 194 -4.84 23.35 -9.15
C GLY A 194 -3.65 23.45 -10.06
N ILE A 195 -2.64 22.59 -9.88
CA ILE A 195 -1.39 22.63 -10.63
C ILE A 195 -0.97 21.22 -11.12
N ASN A 196 -0.14 21.20 -12.15
CA ASN A 196 0.49 19.97 -12.65
C ASN A 196 -0.53 18.84 -12.91
N ARG A 197 -1.52 19.12 -13.76
CA ARG A 197 -2.54 18.17 -14.16
C ARG A 197 -2.78 18.25 -15.66
N ILE A 198 -2.78 17.08 -16.33
CA ILE A 198 -3.22 16.95 -17.71
C ILE A 198 -4.77 16.98 -17.72
N GLN A 199 -5.34 17.90 -18.49
CA GLN A 199 -6.81 17.93 -18.66
C GLN A 199 -7.25 16.71 -19.48
N LYS A 200 -8.21 15.96 -18.94
CA LYS A 200 -8.70 14.73 -19.55
C LYS A 200 -10.23 14.70 -19.55
N ASP A 201 -10.78 14.22 -20.64
CA ASP A 201 -12.23 13.99 -20.77
C ASP A 201 -12.50 12.51 -20.47
N TYR A 202 -12.75 12.19 -19.21
CA TYR A 202 -13.07 10.83 -18.79
C TYR A 202 -14.49 10.42 -19.15
N LEU A 203 -14.60 9.32 -19.89
CA LEU A 203 -15.87 8.66 -20.18
C LEU A 203 -16.06 7.50 -19.19
N PRO A 204 -17.16 7.47 -18.45
CA PRO A 204 -17.44 6.39 -17.51
C PRO A 204 -17.78 5.08 -18.23
N LYS A 205 -17.82 4.00 -17.48
CA LYS A 205 -18.50 2.77 -17.85
C LYS A 205 -20.00 3.08 -18.05
N GLU A 206 -20.66 2.44 -19.00
CA GLU A 206 -22.06 2.71 -19.36
C GLU A 206 -23.07 2.38 -18.25
N GLU A 207 -22.68 1.53 -17.30
CA GLU A 207 -23.52 1.18 -16.16
C GLU A 207 -23.57 2.31 -15.12
N ARG A 208 -24.72 2.43 -14.44
CA ARG A 208 -24.84 3.27 -13.26
C ARG A 208 -24.27 2.53 -12.04
N GLY A 209 -23.57 3.29 -11.18
CA GLY A 209 -23.16 2.82 -9.87
C GLY A 209 -24.03 3.40 -8.77
N GLU A 210 -23.93 2.86 -7.59
CA GLU A 210 -24.59 3.40 -6.41
C GLU A 210 -23.61 4.10 -5.48
N ILE A 211 -23.97 5.26 -4.96
CA ILE A 211 -23.25 5.97 -3.91
C ILE A 211 -24.14 5.97 -2.67
N ILE A 212 -23.66 5.31 -1.61
CA ILE A 212 -24.43 5.04 -0.40
C ILE A 212 -23.75 5.70 0.80
N GLU A 213 -24.36 6.68 1.41
CA GLU A 213 -23.81 7.33 2.61
C GLU A 213 -24.23 6.59 3.87
N ARG A 214 -23.29 6.37 4.79
CA ARG A 214 -23.51 5.74 6.08
C ARG A 214 -22.69 6.45 7.18
N PHE A 215 -23.06 6.25 8.44
CA PHE A 215 -22.35 6.85 9.57
C PHE A 215 -21.40 5.87 10.25
N LYS A 216 -21.67 4.58 10.17
CA LYS A 216 -20.89 3.53 10.83
C LYS A 216 -20.67 2.35 9.88
N LEU A 217 -19.57 1.64 10.07
CA LEU A 217 -19.33 0.39 9.36
C LEU A 217 -20.43 -0.65 9.64
N THR A 218 -20.95 -0.69 10.87
CA THR A 218 -22.04 -1.60 11.26
C THR A 218 -23.29 -1.44 10.41
N ASP A 219 -23.51 -0.28 9.80
CA ASP A 219 -24.64 -0.02 8.92
C ASP A 219 -24.48 -0.67 7.52
N VAL A 220 -23.30 -1.25 7.25
CA VAL A 220 -22.93 -1.89 5.98
C VAL A 220 -22.67 -3.40 6.16
N ILE A 221 -22.51 -3.87 7.39
CA ILE A 221 -22.10 -5.26 7.68
C ILE A 221 -23.05 -6.29 7.04
N THR A 222 -24.35 -6.06 7.09
CA THR A 222 -25.35 -6.95 6.49
C THR A 222 -25.21 -7.05 4.97
N ASP A 223 -24.78 -5.97 4.31
CA ASP A 223 -24.54 -5.96 2.87
C ASP A 223 -23.28 -6.76 2.51
N MET A 224 -22.37 -6.95 3.49
CA MET A 224 -21.10 -7.67 3.31
C MET A 224 -21.21 -9.20 3.39
N GLU A 225 -22.40 -9.76 3.50
CA GLU A 225 -22.57 -11.24 3.54
C GLU A 225 -22.08 -11.91 2.25
N LYS A 226 -22.12 -11.21 1.12
CA LYS A 226 -21.73 -11.72 -0.19
C LYS A 226 -20.94 -10.69 -0.99
N GLY A 227 -20.30 -11.18 -2.07
CA GLY A 227 -19.56 -10.33 -3.00
C GLY A 227 -18.14 -10.00 -2.52
N ASP A 228 -17.41 -9.31 -3.35
CA ASP A 228 -16.06 -8.81 -3.08
C ASP A 228 -16.11 -7.38 -2.54
N TRP A 229 -15.30 -7.12 -1.53
CA TRP A 229 -15.32 -5.87 -0.78
C TRP A 229 -13.91 -5.31 -0.57
N LEU A 230 -13.79 -4.00 -0.69
CA LEU A 230 -12.58 -3.27 -0.37
C LEU A 230 -12.89 -2.15 0.63
N ILE A 231 -12.34 -2.25 1.83
CA ILE A 231 -12.51 -1.24 2.89
C ILE A 231 -11.28 -0.35 2.91
N LEU A 232 -11.50 0.95 2.72
CA LEU A 232 -10.44 1.93 2.56
C LEU A 232 -10.46 3.00 3.63
N THR A 233 -9.27 3.29 4.15
CA THR A 233 -9.02 4.44 5.03
C THR A 233 -7.86 5.27 4.52
N ARG A 234 -7.79 6.53 4.97
CA ARG A 234 -6.69 7.43 4.59
C ARG A 234 -5.34 7.00 5.19
N THR A 235 -5.33 6.41 6.38
CA THR A 235 -4.10 6.01 7.09
C THR A 235 -4.29 4.70 7.86
N ASN A 236 -3.19 4.00 8.18
CA ASN A 236 -3.20 2.77 8.99
C ASN A 236 -3.76 2.99 10.40
N SER A 237 -3.57 4.17 10.99
CA SER A 237 -4.15 4.48 12.31
C SER A 237 -5.67 4.51 12.30
N LEU A 238 -6.28 4.91 11.18
CA LEU A 238 -7.73 4.89 10.99
C LEU A 238 -8.27 3.50 10.66
N LEU A 239 -7.42 2.60 10.18
CA LEU A 239 -7.76 1.22 9.87
C LEU A 239 -7.85 0.35 11.14
N LYS A 240 -6.96 0.58 12.12
CA LYS A 240 -6.89 -0.22 13.36
C LYS A 240 -8.25 -0.44 14.07
N PRO A 241 -9.11 0.57 14.28
CA PRO A 241 -10.39 0.38 14.96
C PRO A 241 -11.43 -0.39 14.13
N ILE A 242 -11.22 -0.57 12.84
CA ILE A 242 -12.12 -1.31 11.94
C ILE A 242 -11.99 -2.83 12.14
N LEU A 243 -10.76 -3.32 12.31
CA LEU A 243 -10.46 -4.75 12.36
C LEU A 243 -11.23 -5.49 13.49
N PRO A 244 -11.31 -4.97 14.73
CA PRO A 244 -12.11 -5.60 15.78
C PRO A 244 -13.60 -5.66 15.45
N ILE A 245 -14.14 -4.70 14.71
CA ILE A 245 -15.55 -4.68 14.29
C ILE A 245 -15.79 -5.85 13.32
N LEU A 246 -14.96 -6.00 12.30
CA LEU A 246 -15.06 -7.11 11.33
C LEU A 246 -14.94 -8.47 12.03
N LYS A 247 -13.98 -8.62 12.95
CA LYS A 247 -13.81 -9.84 13.75
C LYS A 247 -15.04 -10.18 14.59
N ARG A 248 -15.62 -9.17 15.27
CA ARG A 248 -16.82 -9.37 16.09
C ARG A 248 -18.02 -9.86 15.28
N HIS A 249 -18.10 -9.44 14.01
CA HIS A 249 -19.14 -9.85 13.10
C HIS A 249 -18.79 -11.12 12.29
N GLY A 250 -17.72 -11.83 12.66
CA GLY A 250 -17.33 -13.09 12.03
C GLY A 250 -17.04 -12.97 10.54
N LEU A 251 -16.48 -11.86 10.08
CA LEU A 251 -16.12 -11.63 8.68
C LEU A 251 -14.68 -12.03 8.43
N PHE A 252 -14.43 -12.84 7.40
CA PHE A 252 -13.08 -13.20 6.99
C PHE A 252 -12.50 -12.12 6.08
N PHE A 253 -11.35 -11.58 6.45
CA PHE A 253 -10.72 -10.47 5.71
C PHE A 253 -9.21 -10.60 5.63
N GLN A 254 -8.63 -9.89 4.65
CA GLN A 254 -7.20 -9.74 4.44
C GLN A 254 -6.77 -8.29 4.63
N THR A 255 -5.58 -8.12 5.20
CA THR A 255 -4.84 -6.84 5.28
C THR A 255 -3.49 -6.98 4.62
N SER A 256 -2.68 -5.91 4.57
CA SER A 256 -1.27 -5.97 4.16
C SER A 256 -0.42 -6.92 5.03
N GLN A 257 -0.90 -7.27 6.22
CA GLN A 257 -0.23 -8.19 7.15
C GLN A 257 -0.63 -9.67 6.93
N GLY A 258 -1.53 -9.93 6.00
CA GLY A 258 -2.08 -11.25 5.73
C GLY A 258 -3.54 -11.38 6.16
N ASN A 259 -4.00 -12.61 6.19
CA ASN A 259 -5.38 -12.95 6.54
C ASN A 259 -5.66 -12.72 8.03
N SER A 260 -6.89 -12.36 8.36
CA SER A 260 -7.36 -12.03 9.73
C SER A 260 -7.23 -13.18 10.71
N ILE A 261 -7.09 -14.40 10.20
CA ILE A 261 -6.75 -15.62 10.94
C ILE A 261 -5.91 -16.54 10.06
N GLY A 262 -5.00 -17.28 10.69
CA GLY A 262 -4.16 -18.24 9.98
C GLY A 262 -4.96 -19.44 9.45
N LYS A 263 -4.70 -19.83 8.20
CA LYS A 263 -5.31 -20.98 7.55
C LYS A 263 -5.09 -22.29 8.34
N SER A 264 -3.93 -22.41 9.01
CA SER A 264 -3.58 -23.58 9.79
C SER A 264 -4.60 -23.92 10.89
N LEU A 265 -5.16 -22.92 11.57
CA LEU A 265 -6.15 -23.17 12.62
C LEU A 265 -7.45 -23.78 12.05
N TYR A 266 -7.88 -23.30 10.89
CA TYR A 266 -9.06 -23.88 10.21
C TYR A 266 -8.82 -25.32 9.76
N GLU A 267 -7.64 -25.60 9.20
CA GLU A 267 -7.25 -26.96 8.84
C GLU A 267 -7.19 -27.87 10.07
N ASP A 268 -6.64 -27.39 11.19
CA ASP A 268 -6.55 -28.13 12.45
C ASP A 268 -7.93 -28.48 13.01
N ILE A 269 -8.92 -27.59 12.87
CA ILE A 269 -10.33 -27.89 13.21
C ILE A 269 -10.88 -29.00 12.32
N GLY A 270 -10.55 -28.96 11.02
CA GLY A 270 -10.94 -30.01 10.08
C GLY A 270 -10.36 -31.38 10.48
N TYR A 271 -9.07 -31.44 10.81
CA TYR A 271 -8.41 -32.66 11.28
C TYR A 271 -8.97 -33.14 12.64
N TRP A 272 -9.22 -32.19 13.55
CA TRP A 272 -9.89 -32.55 14.83
C TRP A 272 -11.22 -33.24 14.63
N ASN A 273 -12.07 -32.72 13.75
CA ASN A 273 -13.35 -33.33 13.45
C ASN A 273 -13.20 -34.73 12.82
N GLN A 274 -12.21 -34.90 11.92
CA GLN A 274 -11.91 -36.23 11.36
C GLN A 274 -11.44 -37.22 12.43
N MET A 275 -10.59 -36.79 13.38
CA MET A 275 -10.18 -37.65 14.52
C MET A 275 -11.39 -38.08 15.38
N ARG A 276 -12.29 -37.15 15.64
CA ARG A 276 -13.55 -37.46 16.41
C ARG A 276 -14.46 -38.46 15.68
N GLU A 277 -14.42 -38.46 14.35
CA GLU A 277 -15.15 -39.44 13.51
C GLU A 277 -14.39 -40.75 13.37
N GLY A 278 -13.27 -40.92 14.04
CA GLY A 278 -12.45 -42.14 13.98
C GLY A 278 -11.68 -42.33 12.67
N LYS A 279 -11.51 -41.25 11.88
CA LYS A 279 -10.72 -41.29 10.65
C LYS A 279 -9.22 -41.14 10.96
N GLU A 280 -8.41 -41.87 10.22
CA GLU A 280 -6.97 -41.73 10.30
C GLU A 280 -6.55 -40.41 9.61
N ILE A 281 -5.66 -39.66 10.27
CA ILE A 281 -5.02 -38.46 9.74
C ILE A 281 -3.51 -38.62 9.76
N PRO A 282 -2.75 -37.92 8.88
CA PRO A 282 -1.30 -38.01 8.87
C PRO A 282 -0.71 -37.56 10.22
N GLU A 283 0.36 -38.22 10.68
CA GLU A 283 0.94 -38.04 12.01
C GLU A 283 1.39 -36.59 12.28
N ILE A 284 1.94 -35.89 11.26
CA ILE A 284 2.35 -34.47 11.37
C ILE A 284 1.17 -33.58 11.71
N GLN A 285 0.02 -33.78 11.05
CA GLN A 285 -1.20 -33.03 11.31
C GLN A 285 -1.78 -33.35 12.67
N LYS A 286 -1.71 -34.61 13.09
CA LYS A 286 -2.14 -35.03 14.43
C LYS A 286 -1.33 -34.33 15.53
N GLN A 287 -0.01 -34.30 15.42
CA GLN A 287 0.87 -33.58 16.35
C GLN A 287 0.52 -32.09 16.41
N ARG A 288 0.31 -31.46 15.25
CA ARG A 288 -0.05 -30.03 15.16
C ARG A 288 -1.39 -29.73 15.84
N VAL A 289 -2.36 -30.63 15.73
CA VAL A 289 -3.66 -30.55 16.45
C VAL A 289 -3.45 -30.72 17.94
N GLU A 290 -2.69 -31.72 18.38
CA GLU A 290 -2.42 -32.01 19.79
C GLU A 290 -1.66 -30.85 20.47
N GLU A 291 -0.81 -30.09 19.74
CA GLU A 291 -0.16 -28.87 20.23
C GLU A 291 -1.14 -27.76 20.64
N LYS A 292 -2.40 -27.78 20.15
CA LYS A 292 -3.42 -26.79 20.48
C LYS A 292 -4.13 -27.04 21.80
N MET A 293 -3.87 -28.17 22.47
CA MET A 293 -4.55 -28.57 23.68
C MET A 293 -3.61 -29.06 24.79
N ASN A 294 -4.07 -29.09 26.01
CA ASN A 294 -3.32 -29.64 27.15
C ASN A 294 -3.54 -31.16 27.25
N GLU A 295 -4.71 -31.63 26.91
CA GLU A 295 -5.12 -33.05 27.02
C GLU A 295 -5.98 -33.41 25.82
N LEU A 296 -5.79 -34.64 25.30
CA LEU A 296 -6.55 -35.16 24.16
C LEU A 296 -7.86 -35.79 24.65
N ASP A 297 -8.97 -35.12 24.47
CA ASP A 297 -10.30 -35.60 24.73
C ASP A 297 -11.22 -35.47 23.51
N LEU A 298 -11.33 -36.54 22.73
CA LEU A 298 -12.11 -36.58 21.50
C LEU A 298 -13.63 -36.45 21.71
N THR A 299 -14.12 -36.46 22.96
CA THR A 299 -15.56 -36.24 23.26
C THR A 299 -15.92 -34.75 23.17
N LEU A 300 -14.94 -33.86 23.33
CA LEU A 300 -15.15 -32.42 23.33
C LEU A 300 -15.28 -31.86 21.91
N PRO A 301 -16.12 -30.83 21.71
CA PRO A 301 -16.05 -30.04 20.47
C PRO A 301 -14.74 -29.21 20.44
N TRP A 302 -14.26 -28.88 19.24
CA TRP A 302 -12.97 -28.18 19.06
C TRP A 302 -12.85 -26.87 19.87
N GLN A 303 -13.96 -26.14 20.06
CA GLN A 303 -14.00 -24.91 20.85
C GLN A 303 -13.56 -25.11 22.31
N LYS A 304 -13.80 -26.30 22.85
CA LYS A 304 -13.43 -26.68 24.24
C LYS A 304 -12.10 -27.44 24.27
N ALA A 305 -11.79 -28.19 23.23
CA ALA A 305 -10.58 -28.99 23.14
C ALA A 305 -9.33 -28.14 22.94
N PHE A 306 -9.38 -27.07 22.12
CA PHE A 306 -8.22 -26.24 21.78
C PHE A 306 -7.87 -25.23 22.89
N THR A 307 -7.49 -25.75 24.06
CA THR A 307 -7.25 -24.99 25.29
C THR A 307 -6.06 -24.01 25.21
N LYS A 308 -5.14 -24.21 24.25
CA LYS A 308 -3.99 -23.31 24.03
C LYS A 308 -4.25 -22.25 22.97
N VAL A 309 -5.41 -22.26 22.32
CA VAL A 309 -5.86 -21.19 21.43
C VAL A 309 -6.58 -20.13 22.25
N SER A 310 -6.33 -18.85 21.99
CA SER A 310 -6.98 -17.79 22.77
C SER A 310 -8.50 -17.81 22.59
N PRO A 311 -9.29 -17.55 23.65
CA PRO A 311 -10.75 -17.52 23.56
C PRO A 311 -11.26 -16.59 22.46
N THR A 312 -10.63 -15.43 22.27
CA THR A 312 -11.01 -14.49 21.21
C THR A 312 -10.79 -15.03 19.80
N GLN A 313 -9.79 -15.92 19.60
CA GLN A 313 -9.60 -16.60 18.31
C GLN A 313 -10.63 -17.71 18.09
N ILE A 314 -11.00 -18.42 19.17
CA ILE A 314 -12.06 -19.44 19.12
C ILE A 314 -13.38 -18.79 18.76
N ASP A 315 -13.79 -17.73 19.48
CA ASP A 315 -15.03 -17.01 19.24
C ASP A 315 -15.10 -16.45 17.81
N TYR A 316 -13.99 -15.89 17.32
CA TYR A 316 -13.92 -15.37 15.97
C TYR A 316 -14.01 -16.48 14.91
N MET A 317 -13.31 -17.60 15.09
CA MET A 317 -13.37 -18.73 14.17
C MET A 317 -14.78 -19.32 14.13
N GLU A 318 -15.43 -19.49 15.29
CA GLU A 318 -16.80 -19.96 15.38
C GLU A 318 -17.78 -19.04 14.67
N ALA A 319 -17.64 -17.71 14.87
CA ALA A 319 -18.47 -16.73 14.20
C ALA A 319 -18.31 -16.78 12.67
N MET A 320 -17.08 -16.94 12.15
CA MET A 320 -16.83 -17.07 10.71
C MET A 320 -17.46 -18.34 10.13
N ILE A 321 -17.32 -19.47 10.82
CA ILE A 321 -17.93 -20.76 10.40
C ILE A 321 -19.46 -20.62 10.38
N ASN A 322 -20.04 -20.02 11.40
CA ASN A 322 -21.49 -19.82 11.51
C ASN A 322 -22.02 -18.85 10.42
N ASN A 323 -21.22 -17.88 9.99
CA ASN A 323 -21.54 -17.00 8.87
C ASN A 323 -21.32 -17.64 7.50
N GLY A 324 -20.81 -18.86 7.42
CA GLY A 324 -20.54 -19.57 6.18
C GLY A 324 -19.38 -18.99 5.40
N GLU A 325 -18.41 -18.34 6.05
CA GLU A 325 -17.20 -17.88 5.40
C GLU A 325 -16.35 -19.08 4.94
N ASP A 326 -15.92 -19.06 3.69
CA ASP A 326 -15.05 -20.09 3.13
C ASP A 326 -13.59 -19.78 3.41
N LEU A 327 -13.07 -20.35 4.48
CA LEU A 327 -11.69 -20.14 4.94
C LEU A 327 -10.64 -20.91 4.10
N SER A 328 -11.08 -21.73 3.15
CA SER A 328 -10.19 -22.41 2.19
C SER A 328 -9.77 -21.48 1.04
N GLN A 329 -10.56 -20.47 0.77
CA GLN A 329 -10.35 -19.46 -0.29
C GLN A 329 -9.65 -18.21 0.25
N GLU A 330 -9.23 -17.34 -0.69
CA GLU A 330 -8.81 -15.99 -0.34
C GLU A 330 -9.98 -15.17 0.22
N PRO A 331 -9.73 -14.34 1.24
CA PRO A 331 -10.79 -13.50 1.80
C PRO A 331 -11.41 -12.59 0.76
N ARG A 332 -12.74 -12.59 0.69
CA ARG A 332 -13.51 -11.71 -0.19
C ARG A 332 -13.54 -10.26 0.28
N ILE A 333 -13.12 -9.99 1.52
CA ILE A 333 -13.00 -8.64 2.09
C ILE A 333 -11.53 -8.28 2.21
N LYS A 334 -11.12 -7.21 1.54
CA LYS A 334 -9.78 -6.63 1.68
C LYS A 334 -9.87 -5.32 2.44
N VAL A 335 -8.93 -5.11 3.37
CA VAL A 335 -8.87 -3.90 4.21
C VAL A 335 -7.52 -3.24 4.03
N SER A 336 -7.51 -2.01 3.57
CA SER A 336 -6.28 -1.31 3.21
C SER A 336 -6.38 0.21 3.42
N THR A 337 -5.26 0.88 3.34
CA THR A 337 -5.25 2.32 3.08
C THR A 337 -5.52 2.59 1.60
N ILE A 338 -5.94 3.82 1.26
CA ILE A 338 -6.11 4.23 -0.14
C ILE A 338 -4.80 4.02 -0.93
N HIS A 339 -3.64 4.35 -0.34
CA HIS A 339 -2.33 4.13 -0.97
C HIS A 339 -2.05 2.65 -1.23
N GLY A 340 -2.30 1.79 -0.23
CA GLY A 340 -2.08 0.35 -0.37
C GLY A 340 -3.04 -0.36 -1.31
N ALA A 341 -4.16 0.29 -1.66
CA ALA A 341 -5.14 -0.23 -2.59
C ALA A 341 -4.96 0.29 -4.03
N LYS A 342 -3.92 1.11 -4.29
CA LYS A 342 -3.64 1.53 -5.66
C LYS A 342 -3.40 0.31 -6.56
N GLY A 343 -3.92 0.35 -7.78
CA GLY A 343 -3.92 -0.80 -8.69
C GLY A 343 -5.01 -1.84 -8.43
N GLY A 344 -5.60 -1.88 -7.21
CA GLY A 344 -6.70 -2.78 -6.87
C GLY A 344 -8.07 -2.19 -7.20
N GLU A 345 -9.10 -3.06 -7.16
CA GLU A 345 -10.50 -2.70 -7.33
C GLU A 345 -11.41 -3.70 -6.63
N ALA A 346 -12.66 -3.35 -6.41
CA ALA A 346 -13.69 -4.25 -5.95
C ALA A 346 -15.07 -3.82 -6.46
N THR A 347 -16.01 -4.77 -6.54
CA THR A 347 -17.41 -4.48 -6.85
C THR A 347 -17.99 -3.49 -5.82
N ASN A 348 -17.67 -3.71 -4.53
CA ASN A 348 -18.15 -2.91 -3.41
C ASN A 348 -16.97 -2.27 -2.68
N VAL A 349 -16.96 -0.95 -2.58
CA VAL A 349 -15.93 -0.22 -1.84
C VAL A 349 -16.54 0.54 -0.68
N VAL A 350 -15.97 0.38 0.50
CA VAL A 350 -16.29 1.18 1.69
C VAL A 350 -15.16 2.17 1.90
N LEU A 351 -15.43 3.44 1.69
CA LEU A 351 -14.46 4.52 1.85
C LEU A 351 -14.78 5.35 3.09
N PHE A 352 -13.91 5.30 4.08
CA PHE A 352 -14.00 6.13 5.27
C PHE A 352 -13.48 7.54 4.99
N LEU A 353 -14.33 8.53 5.20
CA LEU A 353 -14.01 9.95 4.94
C LEU A 353 -13.20 10.63 6.04
N ASN A 354 -12.79 9.87 7.07
CA ASN A 354 -12.01 10.39 8.19
C ASN A 354 -10.59 10.75 7.77
N GLN A 355 -10.14 11.92 8.23
CA GLN A 355 -8.75 12.36 8.14
C GLN A 355 -8.12 12.45 9.54
N THR A 356 -6.79 12.29 9.61
CA THR A 356 -6.04 12.60 10.83
C THR A 356 -5.66 14.08 10.86
N THR A 357 -5.34 14.61 12.03
CA THR A 357 -4.83 15.99 12.17
C THR A 357 -3.56 16.18 11.32
N ASN A 358 -2.69 15.15 11.29
CA ASN A 358 -1.44 15.21 10.52
C ASN A 358 -1.67 15.24 9.01
N THR A 359 -2.62 14.43 8.48
CA THR A 359 -2.94 14.45 7.04
C THR A 359 -3.51 15.80 6.62
N MET A 360 -4.41 16.35 7.42
CA MET A 360 -4.99 17.67 7.17
C MET A 360 -3.96 18.82 7.24
N ALA A 361 -3.06 18.76 8.22
CA ALA A 361 -1.97 19.73 8.33
C ALA A 361 -0.96 19.59 7.19
N GLY A 362 -0.66 18.34 6.80
CA GLY A 362 0.21 18.04 5.67
C GLY A 362 -0.31 18.62 4.36
N ALA A 363 -1.58 18.43 4.04
CA ALA A 363 -2.21 18.94 2.84
C ALA A 363 -2.21 20.48 2.74
N LYS A 364 -2.18 21.18 3.87
CA LYS A 364 -2.16 22.65 3.91
C LYS A 364 -0.77 23.29 3.74
N LYS A 365 0.29 22.50 3.66
CA LYS A 365 1.67 23.03 3.61
C LYS A 365 2.00 23.71 2.27
N SER A 366 1.49 23.20 1.17
CA SER A 366 1.67 23.75 -0.16
C SER A 366 0.52 23.33 -1.09
N LEU A 367 0.42 23.98 -2.25
CA LEU A 367 -0.56 23.61 -3.28
C LEU A 367 -0.28 22.19 -3.79
N GLU A 368 0.98 21.81 -3.98
CA GLU A 368 1.36 20.46 -4.43
C GLU A 368 0.88 19.39 -3.44
N LYS A 369 1.01 19.66 -2.12
CA LYS A 369 0.53 18.74 -1.06
C LYS A 369 -0.99 18.67 -0.99
N GLN A 370 -1.66 19.76 -1.29
CA GLN A 370 -3.10 19.80 -1.38
C GLN A 370 -3.59 19.00 -2.60
N ASP A 371 -2.94 19.17 -3.75
CA ASP A 371 -3.24 18.47 -4.97
C ASP A 371 -2.98 16.96 -4.85
N GLU A 372 -1.86 16.58 -4.16
CA GLU A 372 -1.58 15.18 -3.82
C GLU A 372 -2.71 14.56 -2.98
N GLU A 373 -3.26 15.32 -2.00
CA GLU A 373 -4.38 14.85 -1.18
C GLU A 373 -5.66 14.67 -2.02
N TYR A 374 -5.97 15.55 -2.96
CA TYR A 374 -7.10 15.36 -3.87
C TYR A 374 -6.94 14.11 -4.74
N ARG A 375 -5.74 13.85 -5.25
CA ARG A 375 -5.44 12.62 -5.99
C ARG A 375 -5.62 11.36 -5.14
N VAL A 376 -5.20 11.39 -3.88
CA VAL A 376 -5.42 10.25 -2.95
C VAL A 376 -6.91 9.94 -2.84
N TRP A 377 -7.76 10.94 -2.63
CA TRP A 377 -9.20 10.72 -2.51
C TRP A 377 -9.85 10.31 -3.84
N TYR A 378 -9.39 10.87 -4.95
CA TYR A 378 -9.77 10.42 -6.30
C TYR A 378 -9.47 8.92 -6.50
N VAL A 379 -8.26 8.49 -6.13
CA VAL A 379 -7.90 7.06 -6.18
C VAL A 379 -8.86 6.24 -5.33
N GLY A 380 -9.16 6.67 -4.09
CA GLY A 380 -10.09 5.95 -3.21
C GLY A 380 -11.48 5.76 -3.82
N VAL A 381 -12.05 6.81 -4.40
CA VAL A 381 -13.36 6.78 -5.06
C VAL A 381 -13.35 5.85 -6.28
N THR A 382 -12.31 5.93 -7.10
CA THR A 382 -12.22 5.18 -8.38
C THR A 382 -11.87 3.70 -8.21
N ARG A 383 -11.72 3.19 -6.98
CA ARG A 383 -11.55 1.73 -6.75
C ARG A 383 -12.84 0.94 -6.90
N SER A 384 -14.01 1.62 -6.89
CA SER A 384 -15.32 0.98 -6.95
C SER A 384 -15.75 0.66 -8.39
N ALA A 385 -16.09 -0.60 -8.64
CA ALA A 385 -16.62 -1.06 -9.92
C ALA A 385 -18.15 -1.04 -9.99
N LYS A 386 -18.85 -0.90 -8.83
CA LYS A 386 -20.33 -0.85 -8.80
C LYS A 386 -20.87 0.00 -7.65
N ASN A 387 -20.58 -0.33 -6.39
CA ASN A 387 -21.15 0.33 -5.23
C ASN A 387 -20.08 1.01 -4.38
N LEU A 388 -20.28 2.30 -4.09
CA LEU A 388 -19.40 3.10 -3.24
C LEU A 388 -20.15 3.50 -1.96
N TYR A 389 -19.73 2.92 -0.84
CA TYR A 389 -20.23 3.27 0.49
C TYR A 389 -19.31 4.32 1.11
N LEU A 390 -19.83 5.48 1.41
CA LEU A 390 -19.12 6.59 2.04
C LEU A 390 -19.43 6.62 3.55
N ILE A 391 -18.45 6.31 4.38
CA ILE A 391 -18.62 6.39 5.83
C ILE A 391 -18.22 7.78 6.30
N LYS A 392 -19.20 8.53 6.78
CA LYS A 392 -19.03 9.89 7.30
C LYS A 392 -18.13 9.90 8.54
N ALA A 393 -17.37 10.98 8.71
CA ALA A 393 -16.57 11.14 9.92
C ALA A 393 -17.44 11.49 11.13
N ASN A 394 -17.16 10.89 12.30
CA ASN A 394 -17.80 11.27 13.55
C ASN A 394 -17.58 12.75 13.91
N ASN A 395 -16.40 13.27 13.53
CA ASN A 395 -16.08 14.69 13.65
C ASN A 395 -16.06 15.33 12.26
N LYS A 396 -17.07 16.16 11.98
CA LYS A 396 -17.22 16.88 10.70
C LYS A 396 -16.00 17.72 10.31
N SER A 397 -15.22 18.23 11.29
CA SER A 397 -14.00 18.99 10.99
C SER A 397 -12.85 18.13 10.46
N LYS A 398 -12.95 16.81 10.60
CA LYS A 398 -11.97 15.83 10.10
C LYS A 398 -12.52 15.03 8.93
N GLU A 399 -13.66 15.43 8.37
CA GLU A 399 -14.25 14.77 7.22
C GLU A 399 -13.69 15.38 5.93
N PHE A 400 -13.20 14.52 5.05
CA PHE A 400 -12.94 14.93 3.67
C PHE A 400 -14.27 15.06 2.92
N LYS A 401 -14.44 16.17 2.23
CA LYS A 401 -15.65 16.42 1.45
C LYS A 401 -15.46 15.90 0.02
N ILE A 402 -16.14 14.83 -0.27
CA ILE A 402 -16.23 14.26 -1.61
C ILE A 402 -17.41 14.90 -2.35
#